data_6ee6bad5e4f8c853628a7b799face7b2
#
_entry.id   6ee6bad5e4f8c853628a7b799face7b2
#
_cell.length_a   1.000
_cell.length_b   1.000
_cell.length_c   1.000
_cell.angle_alpha   90.00
_cell.angle_beta   90.00
_cell.angle_gamma   90.00
#
_symmetry.space_group_name_H-M   'P 1'
#
loop_
_entity.id
_entity.type
_entity.pdbx_description
1 polymer ?
#
loop_
_entity_poly.entity_id
_entity_poly.type
_entity_poly.pdbx_seq_one_letter_code
_entity_poly.pdbx_strand_id
1 'polypeptide(L)'
;FKPGLYDFGSTQKGSVKLSHESKNLDVFFMVGEKPTDLLGEYYQLTGNPVLLPKFGFYEGHLNAYNRDYWKEADKGRTMTFEDGKSYKESASDKTGIKESLNGEKNNYQFSARAAIDRYVNHDMPLGWFLPNDGYGAGYGQESTLDGNIENLKQFGDYARKHGVEIGLWTQSDLHPKDSIEALLQRDIVKEVGTAGVRVLKTDVAWVGDGYSFGLNGVSDVAQIMPYYGNNARPFIISLDGWAGTQRYASIWSGDQTGGDWEYIRFHIPTFIGAGLSGLSNITSDLDGIFGGKNPIMNMREFEWKTFTAMGLNMDGWGSNAKYPFILGEPSASVNRTYLKLKSELMPYIYTAAQEAVTGKPLMRAMFLDDPNPYTLGKATEYQFMCGPYFLVAPIYKETR
;
A
#
# COMPACT_ATOMS: atom_id res chain seq x y z
N PHE A 1 4.76 20.08 -13.84
CA PHE A 1 3.83 19.39 -14.72
C PHE A 1 2.54 20.21 -14.84
N LYS A 2 2.11 20.49 -16.07
CA LYS A 2 0.83 21.15 -16.34
C LYS A 2 -0.07 20.15 -17.03
N PRO A 3 -1.22 19.80 -16.46
CA PRO A 3 -2.15 18.85 -17.06
C PRO A 3 -2.68 19.41 -18.38
N GLY A 4 -2.83 18.54 -19.38
CA GLY A 4 -3.48 18.86 -20.62
C GLY A 4 -5.01 18.94 -20.48
N LEU A 5 -5.65 19.57 -21.46
CA LEU A 5 -7.09 19.52 -21.62
C LEU A 5 -7.45 18.42 -22.63
N TYR A 6 -8.33 17.52 -22.22
CA TYR A 6 -8.87 16.44 -23.04
C TYR A 6 -10.37 16.59 -23.14
N ASP A 7 -10.86 17.07 -24.27
CA ASP A 7 -12.30 17.27 -24.53
C ASP A 7 -12.78 16.24 -25.58
N PHE A 8 -13.65 15.35 -25.16
CA PHE A 8 -14.25 14.30 -25.97
C PHE A 8 -15.68 14.67 -26.40
N GLY A 9 -15.87 15.90 -26.87
CA GLY A 9 -17.12 16.36 -27.44
C GLY A 9 -18.01 17.13 -26.47
N SER A 10 -17.50 17.56 -25.31
CA SER A 10 -18.25 18.40 -24.37
C SER A 10 -18.43 19.82 -24.89
N THR A 11 -17.41 20.38 -25.56
CA THR A 11 -17.47 21.69 -26.18
C THR A 11 -18.14 21.66 -27.57
N GLN A 12 -17.85 20.62 -28.34
CA GLN A 12 -18.42 20.43 -29.68
C GLN A 12 -18.70 18.96 -29.92
N LYS A 13 -19.97 18.61 -30.09
CA LYS A 13 -20.41 17.23 -30.35
C LYS A 13 -19.74 16.66 -31.59
N GLY A 14 -19.18 15.44 -31.46
CA GLY A 14 -18.51 14.74 -32.55
C GLY A 14 -17.06 15.19 -32.81
N SER A 15 -16.50 16.04 -31.94
CA SER A 15 -15.09 16.42 -32.00
C SER A 15 -14.32 15.89 -30.79
N VAL A 16 -13.01 15.67 -30.97
CA VAL A 16 -12.06 15.44 -29.88
C VAL A 16 -10.99 16.52 -29.95
N LYS A 17 -10.76 17.19 -28.83
CA LYS A 17 -9.73 18.22 -28.74
C LYS A 17 -8.76 17.86 -27.62
N LEU A 18 -7.48 17.71 -27.98
CA LEU A 18 -6.39 17.54 -27.05
C LEU A 18 -5.55 18.83 -27.06
N SER A 19 -5.24 19.35 -25.89
CA SER A 19 -4.47 20.57 -25.75
C SER A 19 -3.54 20.47 -24.54
N HIS A 20 -2.26 20.71 -24.73
CA HIS A 20 -1.29 20.83 -23.65
C HIS A 20 -0.17 21.81 -24.01
N GLU A 21 0.49 22.35 -22.97
CA GLU A 21 1.56 23.31 -23.11
C GLU A 21 2.91 22.61 -23.37
N SER A 22 3.10 22.10 -24.58
CA SER A 22 4.36 21.50 -25.03
C SER A 22 4.62 21.83 -26.48
N LYS A 23 5.89 21.85 -26.87
CA LYS A 23 6.30 21.99 -28.28
C LYS A 23 6.14 20.68 -29.07
N ASN A 24 6.09 19.57 -28.37
CA ASN A 24 6.01 18.24 -28.96
C ASN A 24 4.65 17.61 -28.60
N LEU A 25 4.02 16.99 -29.56
CA LEU A 25 2.84 16.16 -29.40
C LEU A 25 3.18 14.77 -29.87
N ASP A 26 3.12 13.80 -28.96
CA ASP A 26 3.30 12.38 -29.23
C ASP A 26 2.05 11.65 -28.76
N VAL A 27 1.28 11.09 -29.68
CA VAL A 27 -0.04 10.50 -29.42
C VAL A 27 -0.11 9.13 -30.03
N PHE A 28 -0.46 8.15 -29.22
CA PHE A 28 -0.72 6.78 -29.65
C PHE A 28 -2.22 6.50 -29.66
N PHE A 29 -2.73 6.03 -30.78
CA PHE A 29 -4.12 5.59 -30.91
C PHE A 29 -4.15 4.07 -30.89
N MET A 30 -4.85 3.52 -29.90
CA MET A 30 -5.05 2.08 -29.75
C MET A 30 -6.46 1.73 -30.23
N VAL A 31 -6.59 0.67 -31.01
CA VAL A 31 -7.86 0.20 -31.56
C VAL A 31 -8.03 -1.27 -31.24
N GLY A 32 -9.18 -1.63 -30.68
CA GLY A 32 -9.50 -3.01 -30.34
C GLY A 32 -11.00 -3.27 -30.47
N GLU A 33 -11.38 -4.53 -30.58
CA GLU A 33 -12.80 -4.94 -30.61
C GLU A 33 -13.45 -4.89 -29.22
N LYS A 34 -12.66 -5.15 -28.18
CA LYS A 34 -13.10 -5.16 -26.77
C LYS A 34 -12.29 -4.16 -25.95
N PRO A 35 -12.87 -3.60 -24.88
CA PRO A 35 -12.11 -2.71 -23.99
C PRO A 35 -10.84 -3.34 -23.41
N THR A 36 -10.83 -4.64 -23.15
CA THR A 36 -9.65 -5.38 -22.64
C THR A 36 -8.52 -5.49 -23.68
N ASP A 37 -8.84 -5.45 -24.99
CA ASP A 37 -7.84 -5.47 -26.03
C ASP A 37 -6.99 -4.19 -25.99
N LEU A 38 -7.63 -3.05 -25.67
CA LEU A 38 -6.95 -1.76 -25.57
C LEU A 38 -5.92 -1.74 -24.43
N LEU A 39 -6.19 -2.42 -23.32
CA LEU A 39 -5.20 -2.58 -22.23
C LEU A 39 -4.04 -3.48 -22.66
N GLY A 40 -4.32 -4.54 -23.42
CA GLY A 40 -3.28 -5.39 -24.00
C GLY A 40 -2.35 -4.62 -24.94
N GLU A 41 -2.90 -3.81 -25.84
CA GLU A 41 -2.14 -2.93 -26.73
C GLU A 41 -1.32 -1.88 -25.94
N TYR A 42 -1.93 -1.28 -24.91
CA TYR A 42 -1.25 -0.35 -24.04
C TYR A 42 -0.03 -1.00 -23.35
N TYR A 43 -0.16 -2.25 -22.91
CA TYR A 43 0.96 -2.96 -22.28
C TYR A 43 2.07 -3.35 -23.26
N GLN A 44 1.79 -3.54 -24.54
CA GLN A 44 2.84 -3.72 -25.54
C GLN A 44 3.73 -2.47 -25.65
N LEU A 45 3.15 -1.29 -25.47
CA LEU A 45 3.88 -0.02 -25.48
C LEU A 45 4.58 0.27 -24.15
N THR A 46 3.91 0.04 -23.02
CA THR A 46 4.34 0.50 -21.68
C THR A 46 4.85 -0.62 -20.77
N GLY A 47 4.68 -1.87 -21.17
CA GLY A 47 5.03 -3.07 -20.40
C GLY A 47 3.89 -3.59 -19.52
N ASN A 48 3.89 -4.89 -19.33
CA ASN A 48 2.88 -5.59 -18.52
C ASN A 48 3.02 -5.28 -17.04
N PRO A 49 1.91 -5.24 -16.28
CA PRO A 49 1.95 -5.15 -14.83
C PRO A 49 2.75 -6.28 -14.19
N VAL A 50 3.50 -5.95 -13.15
CA VAL A 50 4.16 -6.96 -12.34
C VAL A 50 3.12 -7.82 -11.62
N LEU A 51 3.29 -9.15 -11.68
CA LEU A 51 2.57 -10.02 -10.77
C LEU A 51 3.27 -9.99 -9.41
N LEU A 52 2.65 -9.38 -8.44
CA LEU A 52 3.18 -9.31 -7.08
C LEU A 52 3.42 -10.72 -6.50
N PRO A 53 4.33 -10.88 -5.54
CA PRO A 53 4.42 -12.12 -4.79
C PRO A 53 3.11 -12.38 -4.04
N LYS A 54 2.76 -13.64 -3.84
CA LYS A 54 1.47 -14.03 -3.25
C LYS A 54 1.17 -13.33 -1.92
N PHE A 55 2.18 -13.16 -1.06
CA PHE A 55 2.00 -12.50 0.23
C PHE A 55 1.57 -11.02 0.09
N GLY A 56 1.89 -10.35 -1.02
CA GLY A 56 1.51 -8.96 -1.28
C GLY A 56 0.00 -8.75 -1.45
N PHE A 57 -0.75 -9.80 -1.76
CA PHE A 57 -2.20 -9.73 -1.88
C PHE A 57 -2.94 -9.90 -0.55
N TYR A 58 -2.24 -10.25 0.52
CA TYR A 58 -2.79 -10.25 1.88
C TYR A 58 -2.78 -8.86 2.48
N GLU A 59 -3.26 -8.76 3.70
CA GLU A 59 -3.19 -7.55 4.50
C GLU A 59 -1.74 -7.20 4.83
N GLY A 60 -1.41 -5.93 4.76
CA GLY A 60 -0.15 -5.38 5.21
C GLY A 60 -0.33 -4.31 6.28
N HIS A 61 0.70 -4.13 7.09
CA HIS A 61 0.72 -3.09 8.11
C HIS A 61 2.04 -2.32 8.07
N LEU A 62 1.94 -1.01 8.03
CA LEU A 62 3.06 -0.10 8.19
C LEU A 62 2.95 0.57 9.56
N ASN A 63 3.96 0.39 10.39
CA ASN A 63 4.09 1.08 11.66
C ASN A 63 4.86 2.39 11.46
N ALA A 64 4.20 3.51 11.70
CA ALA A 64 4.80 4.83 11.56
C ALA A 64 5.71 5.22 12.74
N TYR A 65 5.74 4.45 13.81
CA TYR A 65 6.32 4.84 15.09
C TYR A 65 7.56 4.07 15.52
N ASN A 66 8.09 3.23 14.72
CA ASN A 66 9.16 2.31 15.10
C ASN A 66 10.48 2.98 15.56
N ARG A 67 10.60 4.27 15.51
CA ARG A 67 11.74 5.08 15.98
C ARG A 67 11.40 6.03 17.10
N ASP A 68 10.15 6.05 17.53
CA ASP A 68 9.63 7.02 18.45
C ASP A 68 9.77 6.58 19.92
N TYR A 69 9.25 7.38 20.79
CA TYR A 69 9.26 7.17 22.22
C TYR A 69 7.83 7.21 22.75
N TRP A 70 7.56 6.41 23.75
CA TRP A 70 6.26 6.34 24.38
C TRP A 70 6.31 6.81 25.81
N LYS A 71 5.32 7.60 26.22
CA LYS A 71 5.14 8.09 27.60
C LYS A 71 3.78 7.72 28.10
N GLU A 72 3.71 7.24 29.33
CA GLU A 72 2.45 7.03 30.01
C GLU A 72 1.66 8.35 30.10
N ALA A 73 0.39 8.34 29.72
CA ALA A 73 -0.48 9.50 29.66
C ALA A 73 -1.95 9.11 29.77
N ASP A 74 -2.70 9.86 30.58
CA ASP A 74 -4.13 9.63 30.82
C ASP A 74 -5.05 10.42 29.86
N LYS A 75 -4.49 11.35 29.09
CA LYS A 75 -5.26 12.29 28.27
C LYS A 75 -4.64 12.50 26.88
N GLY A 76 -5.51 12.78 25.92
CA GLY A 76 -5.13 13.05 24.54
C GLY A 76 -5.28 11.82 23.64
N ARG A 77 -4.57 11.81 22.51
CA ARG A 77 -4.49 10.61 21.67
C ARG A 77 -3.52 9.64 22.34
N THR A 78 -4.05 8.56 22.87
CA THR A 78 -3.28 7.52 23.54
C THR A 78 -3.63 6.17 22.94
N MET A 79 -2.71 5.22 23.05
CA MET A 79 -2.92 3.81 22.79
C MET A 79 -2.77 3.03 24.10
N THR A 80 -3.68 2.11 24.38
CA THR A 80 -3.57 1.19 25.51
C THR A 80 -2.76 -0.03 25.09
N PHE A 81 -1.74 -0.36 25.86
CA PHE A 81 -0.85 -1.48 25.62
C PHE A 81 -1.20 -2.68 26.51
N GLU A 82 -0.45 -3.77 26.37
CA GLU A 82 -0.70 -5.05 27.03
C GLU A 82 -0.62 -5.00 28.56
N ASP A 83 0.08 -4.03 29.11
CA ASP A 83 0.15 -3.78 30.57
C ASP A 83 -1.11 -3.07 31.13
N GLY A 84 -2.08 -2.77 30.26
CA GLY A 84 -3.32 -2.08 30.60
C GLY A 84 -3.17 -0.58 30.79
N LYS A 85 -1.99 -0.02 30.55
CA LYS A 85 -1.75 1.41 30.63
C LYS A 85 -1.89 2.07 29.27
N SER A 86 -2.21 3.36 29.31
CA SER A 86 -2.28 4.20 28.10
C SER A 86 -1.01 5.01 27.93
N TYR A 87 -0.54 5.05 26.71
CA TYR A 87 0.68 5.75 26.33
C TYR A 87 0.43 6.69 25.15
N LYS A 88 1.16 7.78 25.17
CA LYS A 88 1.22 8.76 24.10
C LYS A 88 2.57 8.71 23.42
N GLU A 89 2.56 8.74 22.10
CA GLU A 89 3.75 8.90 21.29
C GLU A 89 4.45 10.24 21.58
N SER A 90 5.77 10.23 21.62
CA SER A 90 6.62 11.38 21.91
C SER A 90 7.85 11.42 21.01
N ALA A 91 7.65 11.73 19.73
CA ALA A 91 8.73 11.82 18.74
C ALA A 91 9.71 12.98 19.01
N SER A 92 9.22 14.08 19.60
CA SER A 92 9.96 15.34 19.65
C SER A 92 10.95 15.48 20.81
N ASP A 93 10.74 14.80 21.92
CA ASP A 93 11.55 15.04 23.12
C ASP A 93 12.55 13.94 23.48
N LYS A 94 12.56 12.85 22.72
CA LYS A 94 13.46 11.69 22.88
C LYS A 94 13.52 11.16 24.33
N THR A 95 12.48 11.36 25.12
CA THR A 95 12.37 10.89 26.49
C THR A 95 11.20 9.92 26.61
N GLY A 96 11.36 8.87 27.40
CA GLY A 96 10.38 7.81 27.55
C GLY A 96 10.89 6.47 27.07
N ILE A 97 9.99 5.58 26.70
CA ILE A 97 10.30 4.23 26.27
C ILE A 97 10.51 4.26 24.76
N LYS A 98 11.75 3.99 24.33
CA LYS A 98 12.08 3.95 22.91
C LYS A 98 11.54 2.66 22.28
N GLU A 99 10.93 2.78 21.13
CA GLU A 99 10.57 1.65 20.30
C GLU A 99 11.78 0.85 19.81
N SER A 100 11.55 -0.41 19.50
CA SER A 100 12.59 -1.33 19.04
C SER A 100 12.05 -2.33 18.04
N LEU A 101 12.92 -3.04 17.33
CA LEU A 101 12.48 -4.14 16.45
C LEU A 101 12.13 -5.40 17.24
N ASN A 102 12.99 -5.78 18.18
CA ASN A 102 12.97 -7.11 18.81
C ASN A 102 12.61 -7.11 20.31
N GLY A 103 12.25 -5.98 20.88
CA GLY A 103 11.97 -5.85 22.31
C GLY A 103 13.23 -5.64 23.15
N GLU A 104 14.22 -4.99 22.58
CA GLU A 104 15.47 -4.63 23.25
C GLU A 104 15.19 -3.78 24.50
N LYS A 105 16.03 -3.87 25.49
CA LYS A 105 15.92 -3.12 26.76
C LYS A 105 14.65 -3.44 27.57
N ASN A 106 14.11 -4.66 27.44
CA ASN A 106 12.93 -5.14 28.17
C ASN A 106 11.62 -4.36 27.87
N ASN A 107 11.53 -3.74 26.72
CA ASN A 107 10.38 -2.94 26.30
C ASN A 107 9.59 -3.66 25.19
N TYR A 108 9.31 -4.96 25.36
CA TYR A 108 8.74 -5.80 24.31
C TYR A 108 7.43 -5.26 23.73
N GLN A 109 6.52 -4.76 24.57
CA GLN A 109 5.24 -4.23 24.09
C GLN A 109 5.37 -3.05 23.13
N PHE A 110 6.52 -2.36 23.13
CA PHE A 110 6.84 -1.28 22.19
C PHE A 110 7.77 -1.75 21.04
N SER A 111 7.67 -3.01 20.65
CA SER A 111 8.48 -3.58 19.59
C SER A 111 7.67 -3.96 18.36
N ALA A 112 8.36 -4.04 17.21
CA ALA A 112 7.78 -4.54 15.98
C ALA A 112 7.32 -6.01 16.10
N ARG A 113 7.99 -6.83 16.93
CA ARG A 113 7.52 -8.19 17.24
C ARG A 113 6.16 -8.17 17.94
N ALA A 114 5.97 -7.29 18.94
CA ALA A 114 4.69 -7.16 19.62
C ALA A 114 3.57 -6.73 18.67
N ALA A 115 3.88 -5.91 17.65
CA ALA A 115 2.90 -5.56 16.63
C ALA A 115 2.41 -6.80 15.85
N ILE A 116 3.30 -7.72 15.48
CA ILE A 116 2.93 -8.99 14.84
C ILE A 116 2.14 -9.87 15.82
N ASP A 117 2.57 -9.97 17.08
CA ASP A 117 1.87 -10.75 18.11
C ASP A 117 0.43 -10.29 18.30
N ARG A 118 0.17 -8.97 18.20
CA ARG A 118 -1.18 -8.41 18.30
C ARG A 118 -2.09 -8.98 17.21
N TYR A 119 -1.61 -9.08 15.96
CA TYR A 119 -2.36 -9.73 14.88
C TYR A 119 -2.64 -11.19 15.18
N VAL A 120 -1.64 -11.93 15.64
CA VAL A 120 -1.76 -13.35 16.02
C VAL A 120 -2.76 -13.52 17.17
N ASN A 121 -2.64 -12.72 18.23
CA ASN A 121 -3.49 -12.81 19.42
C ASN A 121 -4.97 -12.46 19.12
N HIS A 122 -5.20 -11.61 18.13
CA HIS A 122 -6.54 -11.27 17.66
C HIS A 122 -7.05 -12.19 16.54
N ASP A 123 -6.28 -13.22 16.17
CA ASP A 123 -6.62 -14.16 15.09
C ASP A 123 -6.92 -13.43 13.76
N MET A 124 -6.06 -12.47 13.42
CA MET A 124 -6.18 -11.64 12.22
C MET A 124 -5.02 -11.93 11.26
N PRO A 125 -5.29 -12.34 10.02
CA PRO A 125 -4.26 -12.56 9.01
C PRO A 125 -3.44 -11.31 8.70
N LEU A 126 -2.12 -11.48 8.58
CA LEU A 126 -1.17 -10.47 8.14
C LEU A 126 -0.20 -11.11 7.17
N GLY A 127 0.04 -10.52 6.02
CA GLY A 127 0.97 -11.05 5.01
C GLY A 127 2.33 -10.38 5.00
N TRP A 128 2.36 -9.10 5.32
CA TRP A 128 3.59 -8.32 5.30
C TRP A 128 3.55 -7.16 6.29
N PHE A 129 4.74 -6.75 6.75
CA PHE A 129 4.88 -5.72 7.77
C PHE A 129 6.09 -4.83 7.50
N LEU A 130 5.91 -3.51 7.57
CA LEU A 130 6.97 -2.51 7.50
C LEU A 130 7.13 -1.85 8.87
N PRO A 131 8.25 -2.09 9.56
CA PRO A 131 8.44 -1.56 10.92
C PRO A 131 8.77 -0.06 10.94
N ASN A 132 9.01 0.56 9.80
CA ASN A 132 9.44 1.94 9.74
C ASN A 132 8.53 2.81 8.89
N ASP A 133 8.54 4.10 9.24
CA ASP A 133 8.05 5.17 8.41
C ASP A 133 9.07 6.31 8.36
N GLY A 134 9.05 7.04 7.26
CA GLY A 134 9.70 8.33 7.11
C GLY A 134 11.21 8.33 7.10
N TYR A 135 11.68 9.48 7.17
CA TYR A 135 12.97 10.00 6.77
C TYR A 135 14.16 9.31 7.45
N GLY A 136 14.52 8.20 6.90
CA GLY A 136 15.88 7.74 6.96
C GLY A 136 16.16 6.59 7.87
N ALA A 137 15.72 6.43 9.05
CA ALA A 137 16.34 5.44 9.87
C ALA A 137 15.53 4.17 10.06
N GLY A 138 14.41 4.26 10.33
CA GLY A 138 13.43 3.24 10.50
C GLY A 138 13.76 1.90 11.16
N TYR A 139 14.98 1.44 11.18
CA TYR A 139 15.34 0.18 11.82
C TYR A 139 16.65 0.23 12.63
N GLY A 140 17.29 1.39 12.69
CA GLY A 140 18.53 1.58 13.42
C GLY A 140 18.32 1.54 14.93
N GLN A 141 18.86 0.52 15.60
CA GLN A 141 18.87 0.38 17.06
C GLN A 141 20.29 0.22 17.59
N GLU A 142 21.21 -0.24 16.75
CA GLU A 142 22.58 -0.51 17.06
C GLU A 142 23.53 0.63 16.65
N SER A 143 24.74 0.63 17.19
CA SER A 143 25.73 1.66 16.92
C SER A 143 26.45 1.52 15.57
N THR A 144 26.25 0.40 14.88
CA THR A 144 26.86 0.09 13.57
C THR A 144 25.79 -0.32 12.56
N LEU A 145 26.09 -0.08 11.27
CA LEU A 145 25.20 -0.52 10.19
C LEU A 145 25.06 -2.05 10.16
N ASP A 146 26.15 -2.78 10.35
CA ASP A 146 26.10 -4.25 10.37
C ASP A 146 25.28 -4.78 11.56
N GLY A 147 25.39 -4.14 12.72
CA GLY A 147 24.54 -4.45 13.87
C GLY A 147 23.05 -4.20 13.57
N ASN A 148 22.73 -3.10 12.90
CA ASN A 148 21.35 -2.80 12.48
C ASN A 148 20.81 -3.82 11.46
N ILE A 149 21.61 -4.25 10.50
CA ILE A 149 21.23 -5.29 9.53
C ILE A 149 20.98 -6.65 10.22
N GLU A 150 21.82 -7.04 11.17
CA GLU A 150 21.61 -8.28 11.94
C GLU A 150 20.35 -8.18 12.80
N ASN A 151 20.11 -7.04 13.45
CA ASN A 151 18.91 -6.80 14.23
C ASN A 151 17.62 -6.87 13.35
N LEU A 152 17.66 -6.28 12.15
CA LEU A 152 16.59 -6.37 11.17
C LEU A 152 16.37 -7.81 10.69
N LYS A 153 17.45 -8.58 10.47
CA LYS A 153 17.37 -9.99 10.14
C LYS A 153 16.67 -10.80 11.23
N GLN A 154 17.02 -10.58 12.49
CA GLN A 154 16.37 -11.27 13.62
C GLN A 154 14.87 -10.97 13.69
N PHE A 155 14.48 -9.73 13.42
CA PHE A 155 13.08 -9.37 13.30
C PHE A 155 12.41 -10.08 12.10
N GLY A 156 13.04 -10.09 10.95
CA GLY A 156 12.55 -10.78 9.76
C GLY A 156 12.37 -12.29 9.96
N ASP A 157 13.32 -12.92 10.63
CA ASP A 157 13.24 -14.34 10.98
C ASP A 157 12.09 -14.64 11.95
N TYR A 158 11.82 -13.72 12.87
CA TYR A 158 10.65 -13.80 13.75
C TYR A 158 9.34 -13.66 12.96
N ALA A 159 9.22 -12.62 12.12
CA ALA A 159 8.03 -12.36 11.31
C ALA A 159 7.68 -13.55 10.42
N ARG A 160 8.67 -14.11 9.73
CA ARG A 160 8.48 -15.26 8.84
C ARG A 160 8.02 -16.53 9.56
N LYS A 161 8.32 -16.72 10.85
CA LYS A 161 7.74 -17.81 11.65
C LYS A 161 6.23 -17.69 11.81
N HIS A 162 5.70 -16.47 11.69
CA HIS A 162 4.28 -16.17 11.71
C HIS A 162 3.67 -16.01 10.29
N GLY A 163 4.45 -16.35 9.24
CA GLY A 163 4.00 -16.23 7.84
C GLY A 163 4.01 -14.80 7.30
N VAL A 164 4.70 -13.88 7.97
CA VAL A 164 4.74 -12.47 7.61
C VAL A 164 6.08 -12.10 6.98
N GLU A 165 6.06 -11.51 5.80
CA GLU A 165 7.26 -10.95 5.17
C GLU A 165 7.50 -9.52 5.63
N ILE A 166 8.77 -9.14 5.69
CA ILE A 166 9.14 -7.79 6.14
C ILE A 166 9.44 -6.87 4.98
N GLY A 167 9.15 -5.59 5.18
CA GLY A 167 9.49 -4.52 4.27
C GLY A 167 10.04 -3.31 4.98
N LEU A 168 10.45 -2.33 4.19
CA LEU A 168 10.93 -1.05 4.69
C LEU A 168 10.37 0.11 3.87
N TRP A 169 10.05 1.20 4.55
CA TRP A 169 9.94 2.50 3.92
C TRP A 169 11.33 2.91 3.40
N THR A 170 11.39 3.43 2.19
CA THR A 170 12.65 3.78 1.54
C THR A 170 12.62 5.21 0.99
N GLN A 171 13.71 5.90 1.16
CA GLN A 171 14.05 7.10 0.41
C GLN A 171 15.10 6.78 -0.65
N SER A 172 15.46 7.75 -1.50
CA SER A 172 16.40 7.57 -2.60
C SER A 172 17.83 7.23 -2.19
N ASP A 173 18.21 7.49 -0.94
CA ASP A 173 19.53 7.16 -0.39
C ASP A 173 19.55 5.70 0.11
N LEU A 174 19.79 4.79 -0.81
CA LEU A 174 19.72 3.34 -0.54
C LEU A 174 21.06 2.69 -0.20
N HIS A 175 22.17 3.41 -0.36
CA HIS A 175 23.51 2.88 -0.15
C HIS A 175 24.23 3.60 1.00
N PRO A 176 25.16 2.92 1.70
CA PRO A 176 25.88 3.51 2.82
C PRO A 176 26.64 4.77 2.44
N LYS A 177 26.64 5.75 3.34
CA LYS A 177 27.39 7.01 3.20
C LYS A 177 28.14 7.28 4.48
N ASP A 178 29.46 7.48 4.40
CA ASP A 178 30.33 7.70 5.55
C ASP A 178 29.98 8.96 6.38
N SER A 179 29.27 9.90 5.78
CA SER A 179 28.86 11.14 6.44
C SER A 179 27.57 11.03 7.27
N ILE A 180 26.92 9.85 7.28
CA ILE A 180 25.63 9.64 7.95
C ILE A 180 25.84 8.76 9.18
N GLU A 181 25.22 9.13 10.31
CA GLU A 181 25.24 8.31 11.51
C GLU A 181 24.73 6.90 11.24
N ALA A 182 25.29 5.88 11.88
CA ALA A 182 24.94 4.49 11.66
C ALA A 182 23.43 4.20 11.83
N LEU A 183 22.76 4.89 12.75
CA LEU A 183 21.31 4.79 12.96
C LEU A 183 20.48 5.23 11.74
N LEU A 184 21.04 6.07 10.90
CA LEU A 184 20.38 6.64 9.72
C LEU A 184 20.87 6.01 8.41
N GLN A 185 21.93 5.24 8.46
CA GLN A 185 22.48 4.59 7.27
C GLN A 185 21.56 3.49 6.75
N ARG A 186 21.57 3.35 5.43
CA ARG A 186 20.88 2.28 4.71
C ARG A 186 21.89 1.48 3.88
N ASP A 187 21.63 0.21 3.70
CA ASP A 187 22.32 -0.67 2.77
C ASP A 187 21.30 -1.62 2.16
N ILE A 188 20.71 -1.22 1.05
CA ILE A 188 19.65 -1.99 0.39
C ILE A 188 20.09 -3.40 -0.01
N VAL A 189 21.36 -3.57 -0.34
CA VAL A 189 21.90 -4.88 -0.69
C VAL A 189 21.86 -5.83 0.51
N LYS A 190 22.30 -5.36 1.68
CA LYS A 190 22.25 -6.14 2.93
C LYS A 190 20.81 -6.26 3.46
N GLU A 191 19.98 -5.22 3.32
CA GLU A 191 18.56 -5.27 3.69
C GLU A 191 17.83 -6.39 2.94
N VAL A 192 18.03 -6.47 1.64
CA VAL A 192 17.38 -7.49 0.79
C VAL A 192 18.08 -8.83 0.89
N GLY A 193 19.41 -8.87 0.77
CA GLY A 193 20.20 -10.10 0.69
C GLY A 193 20.41 -10.77 2.03
N THR A 194 20.67 -10.00 3.10
CA THR A 194 21.00 -10.53 4.43
C THR A 194 19.79 -10.55 5.35
N ALA A 195 19.10 -9.41 5.50
CA ALA A 195 17.94 -9.33 6.39
C ALA A 195 16.67 -9.92 5.78
N GLY A 196 16.62 -10.07 4.46
CA GLY A 196 15.50 -10.69 3.78
C GLY A 196 14.30 -9.75 3.61
N VAL A 197 14.53 -8.46 3.44
CA VAL A 197 13.47 -7.49 3.08
C VAL A 197 12.84 -7.88 1.74
N ARG A 198 11.52 -7.89 1.67
CA ARG A 198 10.73 -8.32 0.50
C ARG A 198 9.71 -7.29 0.04
N VAL A 199 9.49 -6.22 0.79
CA VAL A 199 8.59 -5.12 0.44
C VAL A 199 9.34 -3.81 0.58
N LEU A 200 9.21 -2.91 -0.39
CA LEU A 200 9.80 -1.57 -0.35
C LEU A 200 8.71 -0.54 -0.65
N LYS A 201 8.48 0.37 0.29
CA LYS A 201 7.59 1.51 0.06
C LYS A 201 8.45 2.71 -0.35
N THR A 202 8.28 3.17 -1.59
CA THR A 202 8.88 4.41 -2.09
C THR A 202 7.91 5.56 -1.86
N ASP A 203 8.38 6.65 -1.27
CA ASP A 203 7.55 7.77 -0.84
C ASP A 203 8.09 9.10 -1.39
N VAL A 204 7.83 10.19 -0.71
CA VAL A 204 8.11 11.57 -1.15
C VAL A 204 9.52 11.81 -1.70
N ALA A 205 10.52 11.12 -1.20
CA ALA A 205 11.89 11.21 -1.70
C ALA A 205 12.11 10.66 -3.12
N TRP A 206 11.10 9.96 -3.65
CA TRP A 206 11.09 9.39 -5.01
C TRP A 206 10.21 10.19 -5.97
N VAL A 207 9.50 11.18 -5.47
CA VAL A 207 8.68 12.10 -6.25
C VAL A 207 9.54 13.32 -6.62
N GLY A 208 9.82 13.48 -7.90
CA GLY A 208 10.68 14.57 -8.40
C GLY A 208 10.12 15.23 -9.64
N ASP A 209 10.90 16.12 -10.22
CA ASP A 209 10.53 16.84 -11.43
C ASP A 209 10.47 15.90 -12.65
N GLY A 210 9.28 15.73 -13.18
CA GLY A 210 9.01 14.92 -14.36
C GLY A 210 8.91 13.42 -14.06
N TYR A 211 8.25 12.73 -14.96
CA TYR A 211 7.96 11.30 -14.82
C TYR A 211 9.22 10.41 -14.81
N SER A 212 10.28 10.83 -15.48
CA SER A 212 11.51 10.02 -15.59
C SER A 212 12.17 9.78 -14.24
N PHE A 213 12.08 10.74 -13.32
CA PHE A 213 12.69 10.60 -11.99
C PHE A 213 12.02 9.46 -11.20
N GLY A 214 10.70 9.53 -11.03
CA GLY A 214 9.97 8.50 -10.29
C GLY A 214 10.03 7.13 -10.95
N LEU A 215 9.82 7.08 -12.28
CA LEU A 215 9.86 5.81 -13.01
C LEU A 215 11.24 5.14 -12.95
N ASN A 216 12.33 5.90 -13.10
CA ASN A 216 13.68 5.36 -13.00
C ASN A 216 13.97 4.88 -11.58
N GLY A 217 13.63 5.65 -10.57
CA GLY A 217 13.83 5.27 -9.17
C GLY A 217 13.12 3.96 -8.81
N VAL A 218 11.85 3.83 -9.19
CA VAL A 218 11.07 2.60 -8.99
C VAL A 218 11.66 1.42 -9.77
N SER A 219 12.12 1.65 -11.00
CA SER A 219 12.76 0.64 -11.84
C SER A 219 14.05 0.11 -11.20
N ASP A 220 14.90 0.99 -10.68
CA ASP A 220 16.15 0.61 -10.03
C ASP A 220 15.89 -0.25 -8.79
N VAL A 221 14.97 0.18 -7.94
CA VAL A 221 14.55 -0.58 -6.75
C VAL A 221 13.95 -1.94 -7.12
N ALA A 222 13.18 -2.02 -8.20
CA ALA A 222 12.58 -3.28 -8.67
C ALA A 222 13.62 -4.32 -9.09
N GLN A 223 14.78 -3.88 -9.58
CA GLN A 223 15.88 -4.77 -9.98
C GLN A 223 16.66 -5.32 -8.77
N ILE A 224 16.69 -4.59 -7.67
CA ILE A 224 17.42 -4.99 -6.45
C ILE A 224 16.82 -6.26 -5.85
N MET A 225 15.51 -6.39 -5.83
CA MET A 225 14.83 -7.56 -5.25
C MET A 225 15.26 -8.89 -5.88
N PRO A 226 15.13 -9.12 -7.21
CA PRO A 226 15.53 -10.38 -7.79
C PRO A 226 17.04 -10.58 -7.76
N TYR A 227 17.83 -9.54 -7.93
CA TYR A 227 19.28 -9.65 -8.01
C TYR A 227 19.93 -10.05 -6.69
N TYR A 228 19.57 -9.39 -5.59
CA TYR A 228 20.12 -9.63 -4.26
C TYR A 228 19.24 -10.53 -3.38
N GLY A 229 17.98 -10.68 -3.70
CA GLY A 229 16.97 -11.40 -2.93
C GLY A 229 16.68 -12.81 -3.42
N ASN A 230 17.63 -13.47 -4.09
CA ASN A 230 17.49 -14.84 -4.59
C ASN A 230 16.27 -15.00 -5.53
N ASN A 231 16.20 -14.19 -6.58
CA ASN A 231 15.09 -14.12 -7.53
C ASN A 231 13.71 -13.80 -6.91
N ALA A 232 13.68 -13.12 -5.78
CA ALA A 232 12.44 -12.65 -5.19
C ALA A 232 11.72 -11.71 -6.17
N ARG A 233 10.41 -11.89 -6.31
CA ARG A 233 9.59 -10.97 -7.11
C ARG A 233 9.58 -9.59 -6.47
N PRO A 234 9.69 -8.51 -7.25
CA PRO A 234 9.53 -7.17 -6.73
C PRO A 234 8.16 -6.95 -6.09
N PHE A 235 8.14 -6.38 -4.89
CA PHE A 235 6.95 -5.82 -4.30
C PHE A 235 7.29 -4.42 -3.80
N ILE A 236 6.95 -3.44 -4.63
CA ILE A 236 7.19 -2.04 -4.38
C ILE A 236 5.85 -1.33 -4.31
N ILE A 237 5.69 -0.47 -3.33
CA ILE A 237 4.52 0.39 -3.16
C ILE A 237 4.98 1.82 -3.43
N SER A 238 4.46 2.45 -4.47
CA SER A 238 4.90 3.77 -4.94
C SER A 238 3.76 4.76 -5.02
N LEU A 239 4.09 6.05 -4.85
CA LEU A 239 3.20 7.17 -5.18
C LEU A 239 3.17 7.46 -6.68
N ASP A 240 4.20 7.07 -7.42
CA ASP A 240 4.29 7.32 -8.85
C ASP A 240 3.40 6.37 -9.65
N GLY A 241 2.46 6.93 -10.39
CA GLY A 241 1.53 6.21 -11.29
C GLY A 241 1.71 6.56 -12.76
N TRP A 242 2.94 6.81 -13.23
CA TRP A 242 3.23 7.09 -14.62
C TRP A 242 3.03 5.87 -15.53
N ALA A 243 2.80 6.13 -16.81
CA ALA A 243 2.78 5.07 -17.81
C ALA A 243 4.11 4.29 -17.78
N GLY A 244 4.03 2.99 -17.51
CA GLY A 244 5.20 2.12 -17.33
C GLY A 244 5.52 1.76 -15.88
N THR A 245 5.03 2.49 -14.89
CA THR A 245 5.23 2.16 -13.46
C THR A 245 4.66 0.79 -13.09
N GLN A 246 3.56 0.38 -13.73
CA GLN A 246 2.95 -0.94 -13.51
C GLN A 246 3.90 -2.12 -13.70
N ARG A 247 4.96 -1.95 -14.49
CA ARG A 247 5.99 -2.99 -14.71
C ARG A 247 6.76 -3.33 -13.45
N TYR A 248 6.83 -2.40 -12.51
CA TYR A 248 7.76 -2.45 -11.38
C TYR A 248 7.07 -2.40 -10.03
N ALA A 249 5.95 -1.67 -9.93
CA ALA A 249 5.35 -1.33 -8.66
C ALA A 249 3.83 -1.46 -8.64
N SER A 250 3.31 -1.59 -7.44
CA SER A 250 1.95 -1.25 -7.06
C SER A 250 1.86 0.24 -6.71
N ILE A 251 0.66 0.78 -6.81
CA ILE A 251 0.39 2.19 -6.55
C ILE A 251 -0.36 2.36 -5.24
N TRP A 252 0.03 3.35 -4.48
CA TRP A 252 -0.63 3.80 -3.27
C TRP A 252 -1.15 5.23 -3.47
N SER A 253 -2.37 5.50 -3.02
CA SER A 253 -3.04 6.78 -3.30
C SER A 253 -2.53 7.96 -2.47
N GLY A 254 -1.57 7.75 -1.58
CA GLY A 254 -0.98 8.79 -0.73
C GLY A 254 -1.68 8.96 0.63
N ASP A 255 -1.11 9.83 1.44
CA ASP A 255 -1.60 10.19 2.77
C ASP A 255 -2.92 10.94 2.65
N GLN A 256 -3.98 10.38 3.21
CA GLN A 256 -5.31 10.96 3.13
C GLN A 256 -6.05 10.87 4.46
N THR A 257 -7.00 11.77 4.64
CA THR A 257 -7.91 11.70 5.77
C THR A 257 -9.05 10.74 5.44
N GLY A 258 -9.26 9.75 6.27
CA GLY A 258 -10.39 8.83 6.21
C GLY A 258 -11.45 9.16 7.24
N GLY A 259 -12.30 8.19 7.57
CA GLY A 259 -13.32 8.30 8.60
C GLY A 259 -14.65 8.84 8.12
N ASP A 260 -14.85 9.01 6.82
CA ASP A 260 -16.08 9.50 6.22
C ASP A 260 -16.48 8.77 4.92
N TRP A 261 -17.73 8.98 4.49
CA TRP A 261 -18.25 8.38 3.27
C TRP A 261 -17.59 8.89 1.99
N GLU A 262 -17.06 10.10 2.00
CA GLU A 262 -16.37 10.68 0.84
C GLU A 262 -15.10 9.92 0.51
N TYR A 263 -14.38 9.45 1.53
CA TYR A 263 -13.20 8.63 1.36
C TYR A 263 -13.51 7.34 0.57
N ILE A 264 -14.61 6.65 0.91
CA ILE A 264 -15.06 5.45 0.20
C ILE A 264 -15.49 5.80 -1.23
N ARG A 265 -16.31 6.86 -1.40
CA ARG A 265 -16.77 7.31 -2.71
C ARG A 265 -15.64 7.75 -3.62
N PHE A 266 -14.59 8.31 -3.08
CA PHE A 266 -13.41 8.70 -3.84
C PHE A 266 -12.62 7.47 -4.32
N HIS A 267 -12.39 6.48 -3.44
CA HIS A 267 -11.48 5.38 -3.75
C HIS A 267 -12.07 4.32 -4.67
N ILE A 268 -13.36 4.00 -4.58
CA ILE A 268 -13.95 2.98 -5.46
C ILE A 268 -13.76 3.33 -6.94
N PRO A 269 -14.21 4.50 -7.44
CA PRO A 269 -14.01 4.87 -8.83
C PRO A 269 -12.53 5.14 -9.17
N THR A 270 -11.72 5.58 -8.20
CA THR A 270 -10.27 5.74 -8.39
C THR A 270 -9.59 4.40 -8.68
N PHE A 271 -9.93 3.34 -7.96
CA PHE A 271 -9.36 2.01 -8.19
C PHE A 271 -9.84 1.42 -9.52
N ILE A 272 -11.12 1.60 -9.87
CA ILE A 272 -11.65 1.22 -11.18
C ILE A 272 -10.89 1.96 -12.28
N GLY A 273 -10.72 3.27 -12.14
CA GLY A 273 -10.00 4.12 -13.10
C GLY A 273 -8.52 3.76 -13.22
N ALA A 274 -7.87 3.40 -12.12
CA ALA A 274 -6.50 2.91 -12.13
C ALA A 274 -6.37 1.62 -12.94
N GLY A 275 -7.27 0.67 -12.75
CA GLY A 275 -7.34 -0.55 -13.55
C GLY A 275 -7.49 -0.27 -15.04
N LEU A 276 -8.37 0.68 -15.41
CA LEU A 276 -8.56 1.13 -16.78
C LEU A 276 -7.34 1.88 -17.36
N SER A 277 -6.49 2.40 -16.49
CA SER A 277 -5.23 3.07 -16.86
C SER A 277 -4.01 2.14 -16.84
N GLY A 278 -4.24 0.83 -16.67
CA GLY A 278 -3.17 -0.17 -16.64
C GLY A 278 -2.52 -0.40 -15.29
N LEU A 279 -3.00 0.26 -14.22
CA LEU A 279 -2.48 0.16 -12.86
C LEU A 279 -3.35 -0.78 -12.01
N SER A 280 -3.31 -2.08 -12.31
CA SER A 280 -4.17 -3.08 -11.65
C SER A 280 -3.83 -3.29 -10.17
N ASN A 281 -2.56 -3.09 -9.79
CA ASN A 281 -2.10 -3.22 -8.41
C ASN A 281 -2.16 -1.85 -7.72
N ILE A 282 -3.31 -1.50 -7.18
CA ILE A 282 -3.54 -0.25 -6.46
C ILE A 282 -4.02 -0.51 -5.03
N THR A 283 -3.62 0.36 -4.11
CA THR A 283 -4.09 0.39 -2.73
C THR A 283 -4.28 1.82 -2.22
N SER A 284 -4.88 1.94 -1.07
CA SER A 284 -4.94 3.15 -0.24
C SER A 284 -4.90 2.73 1.23
N ASP A 285 -4.59 3.68 2.11
CA ASP A 285 -4.65 3.43 3.54
C ASP A 285 -6.07 3.01 3.94
N LEU A 286 -6.19 1.93 4.70
CA LEU A 286 -7.48 1.52 5.24
C LEU A 286 -7.99 2.61 6.20
N ASP A 287 -9.12 3.21 5.82
CA ASP A 287 -9.76 4.31 6.54
C ASP A 287 -8.84 5.53 6.75
N GLY A 288 -7.92 5.77 5.81
CA GLY A 288 -6.97 6.89 5.79
C GLY A 288 -5.92 6.85 6.90
N ILE A 289 -4.78 7.51 6.71
CA ILE A 289 -3.72 7.57 7.73
C ILE A 289 -4.06 8.53 8.89
N PHE A 290 -4.73 9.64 8.59
CA PHE A 290 -5.02 10.68 9.59
C PHE A 290 -6.39 10.54 10.26
N GLY A 291 -7.31 9.78 9.67
CA GLY A 291 -8.65 9.50 10.17
C GLY A 291 -8.76 8.17 10.91
N GLY A 292 -9.90 7.49 10.72
CA GLY A 292 -10.08 6.11 11.16
C GLY A 292 -10.55 5.92 12.58
N LYS A 293 -11.33 6.85 13.08
CA LYS A 293 -11.95 6.75 14.42
C LYS A 293 -13.45 6.44 14.37
N ASN A 294 -14.01 6.27 13.18
CA ASN A 294 -15.40 5.90 13.00
C ASN A 294 -15.50 4.39 12.75
N PRO A 295 -16.07 3.60 13.70
CA PRO A 295 -16.17 2.15 13.55
C PRO A 295 -16.94 1.71 12.30
N ILE A 296 -17.99 2.45 11.93
CA ILE A 296 -18.81 2.12 10.76
C ILE A 296 -17.98 2.28 9.47
N MET A 297 -17.31 3.41 9.31
CA MET A 297 -16.46 3.65 8.13
C MET A 297 -15.34 2.63 8.04
N ASN A 298 -14.69 2.33 9.16
CA ASN A 298 -13.62 1.36 9.23
C ASN A 298 -14.09 -0.04 8.78
N MET A 299 -15.23 -0.53 9.28
CA MET A 299 -15.81 -1.80 8.82
C MET A 299 -16.10 -1.80 7.32
N ARG A 300 -16.70 -0.71 6.78
CA ARG A 300 -17.00 -0.61 5.35
C ARG A 300 -15.74 -0.62 4.48
N GLU A 301 -14.67 0.00 4.94
CA GLU A 301 -13.36 -0.06 4.28
C GLU A 301 -12.83 -1.50 4.18
N PHE A 302 -12.86 -2.27 5.25
CA PHE A 302 -12.47 -3.68 5.23
C PHE A 302 -13.36 -4.53 4.33
N GLU A 303 -14.68 -4.29 4.33
CA GLU A 303 -15.63 -5.02 3.50
C GLU A 303 -15.30 -4.96 2.00
N TRP A 304 -15.15 -3.76 1.45
CA TRP A 304 -14.91 -3.66 0.01
C TRP A 304 -13.46 -3.89 -0.40
N LYS A 305 -12.48 -3.50 0.44
CA LYS A 305 -11.06 -3.70 0.15
C LYS A 305 -10.63 -5.17 0.22
N THR A 306 -11.41 -6.03 0.84
CA THR A 306 -11.24 -7.49 0.75
C THR A 306 -11.18 -7.97 -0.71
N PHE A 307 -11.92 -7.34 -1.60
CA PHE A 307 -12.02 -7.68 -3.02
C PHE A 307 -11.11 -6.84 -3.93
N THR A 308 -10.06 -6.26 -3.39
CA THR A 308 -9.03 -5.51 -4.12
C THR A 308 -7.68 -6.24 -4.04
N ALA A 309 -6.67 -5.73 -4.75
CA ALA A 309 -5.35 -6.36 -4.78
C ALA A 309 -4.71 -6.43 -3.40
N MET A 310 -4.62 -5.30 -2.70
CA MET A 310 -3.88 -5.18 -1.45
C MET A 310 -4.72 -4.48 -0.39
N GLY A 311 -4.55 -4.89 0.88
CA GLY A 311 -4.95 -4.11 2.04
C GLY A 311 -3.72 -3.46 2.70
N LEU A 312 -3.82 -2.22 3.10
CA LEU A 312 -2.75 -1.52 3.80
C LEU A 312 -3.30 -0.78 5.01
N ASN A 313 -2.94 -1.25 6.20
CA ASN A 313 -3.09 -0.46 7.41
C ASN A 313 -1.80 0.34 7.62
N MET A 314 -1.93 1.64 7.78
CA MET A 314 -0.80 2.50 8.05
C MET A 314 -1.08 3.34 9.30
N ASP A 315 -0.29 3.13 10.35
CA ASP A 315 -0.38 3.92 11.55
C ASP A 315 -0.07 5.39 11.25
N GLY A 316 -0.95 6.27 11.68
CA GLY A 316 -0.74 7.71 11.55
C GLY A 316 -0.05 8.29 12.77
N TRP A 317 0.65 9.38 12.58
CA TRP A 317 1.37 10.06 13.67
C TRP A 317 0.45 10.54 14.80
N GLY A 318 1.02 10.69 15.97
CA GLY A 318 0.31 11.16 17.16
C GLY A 318 -0.57 10.08 17.78
N SER A 319 -0.08 8.86 17.86
CA SER A 319 -0.77 7.70 18.46
C SER A 319 -2.07 7.33 17.73
N ASN A 320 -2.04 7.34 16.42
CA ASN A 320 -3.15 6.95 15.58
C ASN A 320 -2.95 5.53 15.05
N ALA A 321 -2.90 4.55 15.93
CA ALA A 321 -2.77 3.14 15.57
C ALA A 321 -3.94 2.65 14.69
N LYS A 322 -3.62 1.83 13.69
CA LYS A 322 -4.54 1.32 12.67
C LYS A 322 -4.73 -0.19 12.70
N TYR A 323 -4.48 -0.82 13.83
CA TYR A 323 -4.79 -2.24 13.95
C TYR A 323 -6.26 -2.51 13.65
N PRO A 324 -6.61 -3.59 12.93
CA PRO A 324 -7.99 -3.88 12.55
C PRO A 324 -8.94 -4.07 13.76
N PHE A 325 -8.41 -4.32 14.94
CA PHE A 325 -9.16 -4.52 16.20
C PHE A 325 -9.24 -3.27 17.07
N ILE A 326 -8.55 -2.17 16.71
CA ILE A 326 -8.31 -1.03 17.62
C ILE A 326 -9.58 -0.28 18.02
N LEU A 327 -10.64 -0.36 17.23
CA LEU A 327 -11.91 0.29 17.50
C LEU A 327 -12.89 -0.57 18.32
N GLY A 328 -12.45 -1.75 18.77
CA GLY A 328 -13.25 -2.64 19.60
C GLY A 328 -14.38 -3.33 18.81
N GLU A 329 -15.31 -3.95 19.56
CA GLU A 329 -16.47 -4.62 18.95
C GLU A 329 -17.57 -3.62 18.56
N PRO A 330 -18.32 -3.83 17.47
CA PRO A 330 -18.29 -5.01 16.58
C PRO A 330 -17.22 -4.93 15.48
N SER A 331 -16.45 -3.83 15.37
CA SER A 331 -15.50 -3.62 14.27
C SER A 331 -14.42 -4.69 14.22
N ALA A 332 -13.88 -5.09 15.37
CA ALA A 332 -12.86 -6.13 15.45
C ALA A 332 -13.33 -7.46 14.86
N SER A 333 -14.57 -7.89 15.17
CA SER A 333 -15.14 -9.13 14.63
C SER A 333 -15.44 -9.05 13.14
N VAL A 334 -15.96 -7.92 12.66
CA VAL A 334 -16.24 -7.71 11.23
C VAL A 334 -14.93 -7.68 10.45
N ASN A 335 -13.95 -6.89 10.87
CA ASN A 335 -12.65 -6.79 10.19
C ASN A 335 -11.92 -8.15 10.16
N ARG A 336 -11.94 -8.91 11.26
CA ARG A 336 -11.40 -10.28 11.29
C ARG A 336 -12.07 -11.18 10.26
N THR A 337 -13.40 -11.11 10.15
CA THR A 337 -14.15 -11.91 9.19
C THR A 337 -13.72 -11.62 7.77
N TYR A 338 -13.60 -10.35 7.41
CA TYR A 338 -13.22 -9.94 6.06
C TYR A 338 -11.74 -10.21 5.75
N LEU A 339 -10.83 -10.07 6.72
CA LEU A 339 -9.43 -10.48 6.56
C LEU A 339 -9.30 -11.99 6.32
N LYS A 340 -10.06 -12.81 7.05
CA LYS A 340 -10.10 -14.27 6.82
C LYS A 340 -10.71 -14.62 5.46
N LEU A 341 -11.80 -13.97 5.08
CA LEU A 341 -12.40 -14.14 3.75
C LEU A 341 -11.38 -13.79 2.63
N LYS A 342 -10.63 -12.69 2.78
CA LYS A 342 -9.56 -12.37 1.82
C LYS A 342 -8.53 -13.48 1.72
N SER A 343 -8.16 -14.09 2.83
CA SER A 343 -7.21 -15.21 2.87
C SER A 343 -7.78 -16.47 2.21
N GLU A 344 -9.05 -16.77 2.42
CA GLU A 344 -9.75 -17.89 1.77
C GLU A 344 -9.89 -17.68 0.26
N LEU A 345 -10.13 -16.45 -0.17
CA LEU A 345 -10.24 -16.07 -1.58
C LEU A 345 -8.87 -15.98 -2.28
N MET A 346 -7.76 -16.15 -1.57
CA MET A 346 -6.44 -15.94 -2.14
C MET A 346 -6.15 -16.74 -3.42
N PRO A 347 -6.52 -18.02 -3.56
CA PRO A 347 -6.32 -18.75 -4.83
C PRO A 347 -7.03 -18.07 -6.00
N TYR A 348 -8.23 -17.56 -5.77
CA TYR A 348 -9.01 -16.84 -6.76
C TYR A 348 -8.40 -15.46 -7.08
N ILE A 349 -8.10 -14.66 -6.05
CA ILE A 349 -7.51 -13.31 -6.21
C ILE A 349 -6.17 -13.41 -6.97
N TYR A 350 -5.33 -14.38 -6.62
CA TYR A 350 -4.03 -14.55 -7.27
C TYR A 350 -4.17 -14.98 -8.75
N THR A 351 -5.16 -15.82 -9.06
CA THR A 351 -5.47 -16.20 -10.44
C THR A 351 -5.97 -14.99 -11.24
N ALA A 352 -6.88 -14.19 -10.68
CA ALA A 352 -7.36 -12.97 -11.33
C ALA A 352 -6.26 -11.90 -11.47
N ALA A 353 -5.33 -11.83 -10.54
CA ALA A 353 -4.15 -10.98 -10.64
C ALA A 353 -3.20 -11.43 -11.77
N GLN A 354 -3.10 -12.74 -12.04
CA GLN A 354 -2.38 -13.24 -13.20
C GLN A 354 -3.05 -12.82 -14.51
N GLU A 355 -4.38 -12.80 -14.58
CA GLU A 355 -5.11 -12.28 -15.75
C GLU A 355 -4.86 -10.78 -15.95
N ALA A 356 -4.67 -10.03 -14.86
CA ALA A 356 -4.38 -8.59 -14.91
C ALA A 356 -3.06 -8.28 -15.63
N VAL A 357 -2.10 -9.18 -15.61
CA VAL A 357 -0.83 -9.05 -16.35
C VAL A 357 -1.06 -8.94 -17.85
N THR A 358 -2.17 -9.45 -18.36
CA THR A 358 -2.49 -9.47 -19.80
C THR A 358 -3.63 -8.54 -20.21
N GLY A 359 -4.03 -7.59 -19.36
CA GLY A 359 -5.02 -6.57 -19.70
C GLY A 359 -6.41 -6.77 -19.11
N LYS A 360 -6.58 -7.70 -18.16
CA LYS A 360 -7.85 -7.88 -17.44
C LYS A 360 -7.66 -7.51 -15.97
N PRO A 361 -7.89 -6.26 -15.56
CA PRO A 361 -7.65 -5.81 -14.20
C PRO A 361 -8.32 -6.71 -13.16
N LEU A 362 -7.73 -6.82 -11.97
CA LEU A 362 -8.36 -7.55 -10.87
C LEU A 362 -9.68 -6.87 -10.45
N MET A 363 -9.65 -5.55 -10.29
CA MET A 363 -10.83 -4.73 -10.05
C MET A 363 -11.29 -4.13 -11.37
N ARG A 364 -12.40 -4.64 -11.90
CA ARG A 364 -12.87 -4.36 -13.27
C ARG A 364 -14.06 -3.41 -13.26
N ALA A 365 -14.03 -2.41 -14.12
CA ALA A 365 -15.23 -1.68 -14.46
C ALA A 365 -16.30 -2.64 -15.01
N MET A 366 -17.54 -2.44 -14.62
CA MET A 366 -18.66 -3.32 -15.03
C MET A 366 -18.77 -3.49 -16.55
N PHE A 367 -18.44 -2.47 -17.31
CA PHE A 367 -18.54 -2.49 -18.77
C PHE A 367 -17.40 -3.27 -19.47
N LEU A 368 -16.34 -3.65 -18.77
CA LEU A 368 -15.24 -4.38 -19.41
C LEU A 368 -15.66 -5.76 -19.92
N ASP A 369 -16.51 -6.44 -19.17
CA ASP A 369 -16.98 -7.78 -19.51
C ASP A 369 -18.38 -7.77 -20.16
N ASP A 370 -19.20 -6.74 -19.89
CA ASP A 370 -20.57 -6.58 -20.39
C ASP A 370 -20.90 -5.13 -20.72
N PRO A 371 -20.43 -4.59 -21.86
CA PRO A 371 -20.65 -3.21 -22.27
C PRO A 371 -22.10 -2.99 -22.72
N ASN A 372 -22.88 -2.27 -21.92
CA ASN A 372 -24.26 -1.88 -22.22
C ASN A 372 -24.58 -0.52 -21.59
N PRO A 373 -25.71 0.12 -21.92
CA PRO A 373 -26.05 1.44 -21.38
C PRO A 373 -26.10 1.55 -19.86
N TYR A 374 -26.43 0.45 -19.17
CA TYR A 374 -26.41 0.42 -17.69
C TYR A 374 -25.00 0.38 -17.14
N THR A 375 -24.15 -0.51 -17.67
CA THR A 375 -22.76 -0.70 -17.19
C THR A 375 -21.82 0.43 -17.59
N LEU A 376 -22.14 1.15 -18.67
CA LEU A 376 -21.45 2.38 -19.10
C LEU A 376 -21.95 3.63 -18.36
N GLY A 377 -23.04 3.51 -17.63
CA GLY A 377 -23.69 4.63 -16.95
C GLY A 377 -23.21 4.82 -15.51
N LYS A 378 -23.66 5.95 -14.91
CA LYS A 378 -23.37 6.28 -13.51
C LYS A 378 -23.98 5.31 -12.49
N ALA A 379 -24.92 4.44 -12.91
CA ALA A 379 -25.55 3.47 -12.02
C ALA A 379 -24.55 2.46 -11.43
N THR A 380 -23.44 2.22 -12.10
CA THR A 380 -22.40 1.29 -11.69
C THR A 380 -21.11 1.97 -11.22
N GLU A 381 -21.13 3.28 -10.96
CA GLU A 381 -19.96 4.06 -10.54
C GLU A 381 -19.28 3.49 -9.28
N TYR A 382 -20.07 2.90 -8.36
CA TYR A 382 -19.58 2.32 -7.11
C TYR A 382 -19.70 0.78 -7.09
N GLN A 383 -19.76 0.14 -8.27
CA GLN A 383 -19.80 -1.31 -8.41
C GLN A 383 -18.65 -1.76 -9.31
N PHE A 384 -18.12 -2.94 -9.02
CA PHE A 384 -17.06 -3.52 -9.84
C PHE A 384 -17.09 -5.04 -9.82
N MET A 385 -16.43 -5.63 -10.80
CA MET A 385 -16.12 -7.05 -10.76
C MET A 385 -14.73 -7.24 -10.14
N CYS A 386 -14.64 -8.10 -9.14
CA CYS A 386 -13.37 -8.63 -8.68
C CYS A 386 -13.07 -9.90 -9.47
N GLY A 387 -12.14 -9.83 -10.41
CA GLY A 387 -11.95 -10.88 -11.40
C GLY A 387 -13.23 -11.16 -12.20
N PRO A 388 -13.35 -12.35 -12.82
CA PRO A 388 -14.49 -12.65 -13.71
C PRO A 388 -15.79 -13.05 -12.99
N TYR A 389 -15.79 -13.37 -11.69
CA TYR A 389 -16.92 -14.07 -11.08
C TYR A 389 -17.56 -13.37 -9.88
N PHE A 390 -16.90 -12.41 -9.23
CA PHE A 390 -17.47 -11.69 -8.09
C PHE A 390 -17.91 -10.29 -8.46
N LEU A 391 -19.22 -10.05 -8.45
CA LEU A 391 -19.76 -8.70 -8.45
C LEU A 391 -19.72 -8.15 -7.03
N VAL A 392 -19.06 -7.00 -6.87
CA VAL A 392 -18.91 -6.30 -5.60
C VAL A 392 -19.69 -5.00 -5.66
N ALA A 393 -20.63 -4.85 -4.73
CA ALA A 393 -21.45 -3.65 -4.57
C ALA A 393 -21.23 -3.05 -3.18
N PRO A 394 -20.19 -2.24 -3.00
CA PRO A 394 -19.86 -1.66 -1.71
C PRO A 394 -20.96 -0.78 -1.13
N ILE A 395 -21.05 -0.75 0.19
CA ILE A 395 -21.84 0.27 0.89
C ILE A 395 -21.00 1.54 0.94
N TYR A 396 -21.41 2.54 0.19
CA TYR A 396 -20.67 3.79 -0.02
C TYR A 396 -21.39 5.03 0.54
N LYS A 397 -22.51 4.84 1.21
CA LYS A 397 -23.29 5.91 1.85
C LYS A 397 -24.09 5.35 3.01
N GLU A 398 -24.52 6.23 3.89
CA GLU A 398 -25.40 5.85 4.99
C GLU A 398 -26.70 5.21 4.45
N THR A 399 -27.02 4.04 4.95
CA THR A 399 -28.28 3.34 4.68
C THR A 399 -29.26 3.69 5.79
N ARG A 400 -30.44 4.14 5.40
CA ARG A 400 -31.53 4.42 6.35
C ARG A 400 -32.16 3.13 6.84
#